data_be6f22eebdc69882d18ed1f67ac32636
#
_entry.id   be6f22eebdc69882d18ed1f67ac32636
#
_cell.length_a   1.000
_cell.length_b   1.000
_cell.length_c   1.000
_cell.angle_alpha   90.00
_cell.angle_beta   90.00
_cell.angle_gamma   90.00
#
_symmetry.space_group_name_H-M   'P 1'
#
loop_
_entity.id
_entity.type
_entity.pdbx_description
1 polymer ?
#
loop_
_entity_poly.entity_id
_entity_poly.type
_entity_poly.pdbx_seq_one_letter_code
_entity_poly.pdbx_strand_id
1 'polypeptide(L)'
;MTTLETREVEQSLASAGHVVSTRVSDSLISTLPGCSYVDAGVFTAEQSRLLESMWFCAVRTTDLTGPGAFRTVQVGRESVIITRNRKGEVRAFLNVCRHRGVQLCTEAEGQLKRSIQCMYHAWTYDLDGRLIAAPNLTKMPDVDRETYALVKPHVREYLGYVWVCLAPEAPDFDDVVVGAVAERLGAAELIDGYDVANLKVGRRIVYDVKANWKLIVENFMECYHCATIHPELTEVLPEFADGMAAQVFVGHGAEFGDQVQGFTVDGSEGLDRIPGITEDQDRRYYAITIKPNVFINLVPDHVIMHRMFPVAPDRTIVECDWLYLPSVVDEGRDLDASVELFHRVNQQDFDACERCQPAMGSRVYADGGVLTPSEHHIGAFHDWVLDHVGPEIDHARAAQRVPERIVPARAGLSVHDRQRAAVHGGTGKAAEEVVAVPTDDDANAASRFVVVAQPVRDRDARPEPGSVSGQLDA
;
A
#
# COMPACT_ATOMS: atom_id res chain seq x y z
N MET A 1 -19.64 27.59 -9.99
CA MET A 1 -18.23 27.60 -10.42
C MET A 1 -18.18 28.15 -11.83
N THR A 2 -17.45 29.23 -12.04
CA THR A 2 -17.51 30.04 -13.28
C THR A 2 -16.44 29.51 -14.26
N THR A 3 -16.76 29.63 -15.54
CA THR A 3 -15.93 29.29 -16.72
C THR A 3 -14.48 29.84 -16.72
N LEU A 4 -14.11 30.66 -15.75
CA LEU A 4 -12.77 31.24 -15.57
C LEU A 4 -11.85 30.30 -14.73
N GLU A 5 -12.37 29.65 -13.71
CA GLU A 5 -11.57 28.74 -12.84
C GLU A 5 -11.17 27.47 -13.58
N THR A 6 -12.06 26.98 -14.47
CA THR A 6 -11.73 25.83 -15.34
C THR A 6 -10.61 26.14 -16.33
N ARG A 7 -10.52 27.37 -16.85
CA ARG A 7 -9.49 27.80 -17.79
C ARG A 7 -8.10 27.95 -17.15
N GLU A 8 -8.00 28.33 -15.88
CA GLU A 8 -6.71 28.45 -15.17
C GLU A 8 -6.13 27.08 -14.84
N VAL A 9 -6.98 26.12 -14.47
CA VAL A 9 -6.57 24.72 -14.30
C VAL A 9 -6.11 24.11 -15.62
N GLU A 10 -6.80 24.39 -16.73
CA GLU A 10 -6.42 23.93 -18.07
C GLU A 10 -5.08 24.49 -18.55
N GLN A 11 -4.76 25.75 -18.24
CA GLN A 11 -3.47 26.35 -18.59
C GLN A 11 -2.31 25.82 -17.74
N SER A 12 -2.56 25.47 -16.48
CA SER A 12 -1.55 24.85 -15.59
C SER A 12 -1.20 23.43 -16.03
N LEU A 13 -2.16 22.64 -16.47
CA LEU A 13 -1.96 21.27 -16.95
C LEU A 13 -1.28 21.20 -18.33
N ALA A 14 -1.54 22.17 -19.20
CA ALA A 14 -0.94 22.24 -20.54
C ALA A 14 0.56 22.61 -20.53
N SER A 15 1.07 23.20 -19.44
CA SER A 15 2.46 23.65 -19.33
C SER A 15 3.43 22.54 -18.91
N ALA A 16 2.95 21.40 -18.41
CA ALA A 16 3.78 20.33 -17.86
C ALA A 16 4.24 19.28 -18.90
N GLY A 17 3.76 19.32 -20.14
CA GLY A 17 4.22 18.43 -21.23
C GLY A 17 3.91 16.93 -21.01
N HIS A 18 3.08 16.59 -20.02
CA HIS A 18 2.69 15.21 -19.75
C HIS A 18 1.42 14.83 -20.51
N VAL A 19 1.28 13.55 -20.84
CA VAL A 19 0.05 13.03 -21.43
C VAL A 19 -1.07 13.23 -20.41
N VAL A 20 -1.75 14.36 -20.53
CA VAL A 20 -2.96 14.65 -19.76
C VAL A 20 -3.95 13.53 -20.04
N SER A 21 -4.52 12.96 -19.00
CA SER A 21 -5.63 12.03 -19.12
C SER A 21 -6.66 12.62 -20.10
N THR A 22 -6.93 11.90 -21.18
CA THR A 22 -7.83 12.38 -22.22
C THR A 22 -9.22 12.58 -21.63
N ARG A 23 -9.71 13.81 -21.59
CA ARG A 23 -11.08 14.10 -21.16
C ARG A 23 -12.07 13.39 -22.08
N VAL A 24 -12.89 12.54 -21.50
CA VAL A 24 -13.96 11.83 -22.22
C VAL A 24 -15.13 12.80 -22.47
N SER A 25 -15.29 13.78 -21.58
CA SER A 25 -16.23 14.90 -21.72
C SER A 25 -15.73 16.07 -20.85
N ASP A 26 -16.34 17.27 -20.99
CA ASP A 26 -15.97 18.44 -20.17
C ASP A 26 -16.18 18.25 -18.66
N SER A 27 -16.84 17.16 -18.25
CA SER A 27 -17.16 16.83 -16.85
C SER A 27 -16.48 15.56 -16.33
N LEU A 28 -15.72 14.80 -17.16
CA LEU A 28 -15.09 13.56 -16.77
C LEU A 28 -13.57 13.64 -16.95
N ILE A 29 -12.85 13.05 -15.98
CA ILE A 29 -11.40 12.91 -15.98
C ILE A 29 -11.07 11.43 -16.22
N SER A 30 -10.09 11.11 -17.07
CA SER A 30 -9.64 9.73 -17.26
C SER A 30 -8.85 9.24 -16.06
N THR A 31 -8.98 7.95 -15.73
CA THR A 31 -8.08 7.30 -14.77
C THR A 31 -6.70 7.07 -15.39
N LEU A 32 -5.75 6.59 -14.59
CA LEU A 32 -4.49 6.08 -15.11
C LEU A 32 -4.75 4.91 -16.09
N PRO A 33 -3.92 4.73 -17.12
CA PRO A 33 -4.01 3.58 -18.02
C PRO A 33 -3.73 2.27 -17.28
N GLY A 34 -4.33 1.16 -17.71
CA GLY A 34 -4.26 -0.12 -17.01
C GLY A 34 -2.84 -0.64 -16.79
N CYS A 35 -1.89 -0.37 -17.71
CA CYS A 35 -0.48 -0.71 -17.53
C CYS A 35 0.13 -0.15 -16.25
N SER A 36 -0.37 0.98 -15.75
CA SER A 36 0.08 1.59 -14.49
C SER A 36 -0.04 0.66 -13.29
N TYR A 37 -0.95 -0.32 -13.35
CA TYR A 37 -1.25 -1.22 -12.23
C TYR A 37 -0.68 -2.63 -12.39
N VAL A 38 -0.16 -2.98 -13.56
CA VAL A 38 0.29 -4.36 -13.85
C VAL A 38 1.70 -4.44 -14.44
N ASP A 39 2.27 -3.35 -14.94
CA ASP A 39 3.57 -3.38 -15.60
C ASP A 39 4.71 -3.39 -14.59
N ALA A 40 5.63 -4.36 -14.72
CA ALA A 40 6.76 -4.52 -13.81
C ALA A 40 7.79 -3.38 -13.93
N GLY A 41 7.92 -2.74 -15.10
CA GLY A 41 8.81 -1.61 -15.32
C GLY A 41 8.30 -0.36 -14.61
N VAL A 42 6.99 -0.08 -14.72
CA VAL A 42 6.31 0.98 -13.97
C VAL A 42 6.49 0.75 -12.48
N PHE A 43 6.19 -0.45 -11.97
CA PHE A 43 6.37 -0.78 -10.56
C PHE A 43 7.83 -0.59 -10.09
N THR A 44 8.81 -0.99 -10.90
CA THR A 44 10.23 -0.79 -10.58
C THR A 44 10.58 0.70 -10.47
N ALA A 45 10.04 1.53 -11.35
CA ALA A 45 10.23 2.98 -11.29
C ALA A 45 9.56 3.59 -10.04
N GLU A 46 8.36 3.15 -9.70
CA GLU A 46 7.66 3.56 -8.46
C GLU A 46 8.48 3.25 -7.21
N GLN A 47 9.10 2.06 -7.13
CA GLN A 47 9.95 1.70 -5.99
C GLN A 47 11.04 2.74 -5.76
N SER A 48 11.73 3.18 -6.82
CA SER A 48 12.85 4.11 -6.69
C SER A 48 12.43 5.58 -6.61
N ARG A 49 11.43 6.00 -7.39
CA ARG A 49 11.09 7.41 -7.54
C ARG A 49 9.99 7.89 -6.58
N LEU A 50 9.18 6.97 -6.06
CA LEU A 50 8.15 7.26 -5.08
C LEU A 50 8.52 6.73 -3.70
N LEU A 51 8.67 5.40 -3.54
CA LEU A 51 8.82 4.81 -2.22
C LEU A 51 10.18 5.11 -1.57
N GLU A 52 11.28 5.12 -2.34
CA GLU A 52 12.62 5.44 -1.85
C GLU A 52 12.86 6.95 -1.73
N SER A 53 12.20 7.77 -2.57
CA SER A 53 12.47 9.20 -2.69
C SER A 53 11.56 10.10 -1.88
N MET A 54 10.43 9.59 -1.38
CA MET A 54 9.51 10.30 -0.49
C MET A 54 9.66 9.83 0.94
N TRP A 55 9.03 10.55 1.88
CA TRP A 55 8.96 10.14 3.27
C TRP A 55 8.05 8.94 3.43
N PHE A 56 8.64 7.82 3.82
CA PHE A 56 7.98 6.53 3.99
C PHE A 56 7.77 6.24 5.48
N CYS A 57 6.54 6.04 5.91
CA CYS A 57 6.20 5.65 7.28
C CYS A 57 6.54 4.18 7.50
N ALA A 58 7.55 3.91 8.31
CA ALA A 58 8.16 2.59 8.41
C ALA A 58 7.67 1.75 9.58
N VAL A 59 7.82 2.24 10.83
CA VAL A 59 7.51 1.46 12.05
C VAL A 59 6.91 2.34 13.13
N ARG A 60 6.12 1.75 14.03
CA ARG A 60 5.70 2.41 15.27
C ARG A 60 6.91 2.57 16.19
N THR A 61 7.10 3.75 16.79
CA THR A 61 8.25 4.01 17.67
C THR A 61 8.30 3.10 18.88
N THR A 62 7.13 2.68 19.39
CA THR A 62 7.01 1.75 20.53
C THR A 62 7.40 0.31 20.19
N ASP A 63 7.47 -0.05 18.90
CA ASP A 63 7.99 -1.36 18.47
C ASP A 63 9.52 -1.47 18.73
N LEU A 64 10.20 -0.32 18.90
CA LEU A 64 11.61 -0.23 19.28
C LEU A 64 11.71 -0.03 20.80
N THR A 65 11.57 -1.11 21.56
CA THR A 65 11.39 -1.09 23.02
C THR A 65 12.56 -0.53 23.83
N GLY A 66 13.74 -0.38 23.23
CA GLY A 66 14.91 0.19 23.90
C GLY A 66 16.17 0.15 23.04
N PRO A 67 17.34 0.52 23.62
CA PRO A 67 18.60 0.52 22.89
C PRO A 67 18.93 -0.86 22.31
N GLY A 68 19.15 -0.91 20.98
CA GLY A 68 19.44 -2.12 20.23
C GLY A 68 18.21 -2.92 19.78
N ALA A 69 16.99 -2.59 20.23
CA ALA A 69 15.80 -3.11 19.59
C ALA A 69 15.77 -2.67 18.12
N PHE A 70 15.47 -3.57 17.20
CA PHE A 70 15.45 -3.26 15.77
C PHE A 70 14.24 -3.86 15.05
N ARG A 71 13.90 -3.20 13.96
CA ARG A 71 13.00 -3.69 12.90
C ARG A 71 13.73 -3.62 11.56
N THR A 72 13.48 -4.58 10.68
CA THR A 72 13.84 -4.47 9.27
C THR A 72 12.59 -4.19 8.45
N VAL A 73 12.68 -3.20 7.59
CA VAL A 73 11.56 -2.75 6.75
C VAL A 73 12.01 -2.67 5.29
N GLN A 74 11.17 -3.14 4.39
CA GLN A 74 11.39 -2.93 2.97
C GLN A 74 10.84 -1.56 2.56
N VAL A 75 11.70 -0.70 2.02
CA VAL A 75 11.35 0.61 1.48
C VAL A 75 11.77 0.66 0.02
N GLY A 76 10.81 0.59 -0.87
CA GLY A 76 11.13 0.37 -2.27
C GLY A 76 11.91 -0.93 -2.45
N ARG A 77 13.06 -0.84 -3.12
CA ARG A 77 13.96 -1.99 -3.38
C ARG A 77 14.93 -2.26 -2.22
N GLU A 78 14.99 -1.38 -1.23
CA GLU A 78 16.01 -1.39 -0.19
C GLU A 78 15.45 -1.95 1.12
N SER A 79 16.23 -2.84 1.76
CA SER A 79 16.00 -3.24 3.14
C SER A 79 16.64 -2.24 4.09
N VAL A 80 15.89 -1.76 5.07
CA VAL A 80 16.33 -0.76 6.05
C VAL A 80 16.26 -1.35 7.45
N ILE A 81 17.35 -1.22 8.23
CA ILE A 81 17.38 -1.50 9.67
C ILE A 81 16.99 -0.22 10.39
N ILE A 82 15.96 -0.27 11.21
CA ILE A 82 15.58 0.82 12.12
C ILE A 82 15.82 0.35 13.54
N THR A 83 16.56 1.13 14.32
CA THR A 83 16.97 0.73 15.69
C THR A 83 17.08 1.95 16.61
N ARG A 84 17.17 1.70 17.92
CA ARG A 84 17.56 2.75 18.88
C ARG A 84 19.04 2.60 19.24
N ASN A 85 19.77 3.72 19.22
CA ASN A 85 21.15 3.75 19.72
C ASN A 85 21.18 3.70 21.26
N ARG A 86 22.38 3.77 21.86
CA ARG A 86 22.55 3.71 23.32
C ARG A 86 21.95 4.90 24.08
N LYS A 87 21.69 6.01 23.38
CA LYS A 87 21.06 7.20 23.96
C LYS A 87 19.53 7.15 23.84
N GLY A 88 18.97 6.08 23.21
CA GLY A 88 17.56 5.96 22.92
C GLY A 88 17.12 6.68 21.66
N GLU A 89 18.04 7.27 20.90
CA GLU A 89 17.72 7.98 19.64
C GLU A 89 17.49 6.97 18.51
N VAL A 90 16.48 7.20 17.69
CA VAL A 90 16.20 6.38 16.51
C VAL A 90 17.28 6.56 15.46
N ARG A 91 17.70 5.47 14.87
CA ARG A 91 18.65 5.39 13.76
C ARG A 91 18.11 4.47 12.67
N ALA A 92 18.41 4.79 11.43
CA ALA A 92 18.14 3.93 10.29
C ALA A 92 19.40 3.71 9.45
N PHE A 93 19.53 2.52 8.88
CA PHE A 93 20.66 2.15 8.03
C PHE A 93 20.16 1.26 6.89
N LEU A 94 20.76 1.41 5.70
CA LEU A 94 20.60 0.38 4.67
C LEU A 94 21.15 -0.94 5.20
N ASN A 95 20.40 -2.01 5.07
CA ASN A 95 20.68 -3.33 5.65
C ASN A 95 21.74 -4.10 4.86
N VAL A 96 22.86 -3.46 4.54
CA VAL A 96 23.92 -3.99 3.68
C VAL A 96 25.30 -3.76 4.29
N CYS A 97 26.07 -4.82 4.44
CA CYS A 97 27.46 -4.74 4.87
C CYS A 97 28.34 -4.07 3.81
N ARG A 98 29.08 -3.03 4.19
CA ARG A 98 29.92 -2.24 3.29
C ARG A 98 31.16 -2.98 2.75
N HIS A 99 31.39 -4.23 3.19
CA HIS A 99 32.48 -5.08 2.71
C HIS A 99 32.12 -5.78 1.39
N ARG A 100 31.14 -6.68 1.40
CA ARG A 100 30.73 -7.51 0.26
C ARG A 100 29.23 -7.71 0.13
N GLY A 101 28.43 -6.74 0.57
CA GLY A 101 27.00 -6.67 0.28
C GLY A 101 26.12 -7.66 1.05
N VAL A 102 26.62 -8.31 2.12
CA VAL A 102 25.79 -9.23 2.93
C VAL A 102 24.74 -8.43 3.68
N GLN A 103 23.50 -8.92 3.69
CA GLN A 103 22.44 -8.43 4.55
C GLN A 103 22.82 -8.63 6.03
N LEU A 104 22.73 -7.57 6.83
CA LEU A 104 23.21 -7.57 8.21
C LEU A 104 22.21 -8.16 9.20
N CYS A 105 20.94 -7.82 9.07
CA CYS A 105 19.82 -8.35 9.85
C CYS A 105 18.84 -9.04 8.91
N THR A 106 18.62 -10.34 9.09
CA THR A 106 17.70 -11.17 8.29
C THR A 106 16.34 -11.34 8.94
N GLU A 107 16.25 -11.11 10.23
CA GLU A 107 15.01 -11.19 10.99
C GLU A 107 14.21 -9.88 10.83
N ALA A 108 12.88 -9.97 10.84
CA ALA A 108 12.00 -8.82 10.77
C ALA A 108 12.15 -7.90 12.00
N GLU A 109 12.45 -8.48 13.15
CA GLU A 109 12.67 -7.77 14.42
C GLU A 109 13.65 -8.52 15.31
N GLY A 110 14.22 -7.81 16.28
CA GLY A 110 15.10 -8.45 17.24
C GLY A 110 15.81 -7.47 18.15
N GLN A 111 16.83 -7.99 18.83
CA GLN A 111 17.62 -7.23 19.81
C GLN A 111 19.10 -7.32 19.50
N LEU A 112 19.69 -6.24 19.07
CA LEU A 112 21.13 -6.05 18.94
C LEU A 112 21.74 -5.80 20.33
N LYS A 113 22.83 -6.46 20.66
CA LYS A 113 23.45 -6.29 22.00
C LYS A 113 24.11 -4.93 22.12
N ARG A 114 25.15 -4.66 21.35
CA ARG A 114 25.94 -3.42 21.40
C ARG A 114 26.37 -2.91 20.04
N SER A 115 26.21 -3.75 19.02
CA SER A 115 26.74 -3.54 17.69
C SER A 115 26.01 -4.42 16.68
N ILE A 116 26.13 -4.08 15.41
CA ILE A 116 25.69 -4.86 14.26
C ILE A 116 26.91 -5.57 13.68
N GLN A 117 27.00 -6.88 13.82
CA GLN A 117 28.12 -7.66 13.29
C GLN A 117 27.70 -8.44 12.06
N CYS A 118 28.42 -8.23 10.97
CA CYS A 118 28.26 -9.02 9.74
C CYS A 118 28.70 -10.46 10.00
N MET A 119 27.84 -11.42 9.68
CA MET A 119 28.08 -12.85 9.90
C MET A 119 29.20 -13.41 9.01
N TYR A 120 29.53 -12.73 7.89
CA TYR A 120 30.44 -13.27 6.89
C TYR A 120 31.93 -13.08 7.27
N HIS A 121 32.36 -11.83 7.56
CA HIS A 121 33.76 -11.53 7.88
C HIS A 121 33.92 -10.73 9.16
N ALA A 122 32.89 -10.72 10.03
CA ALA A 122 32.88 -10.04 11.32
C ALA A 122 33.14 -8.52 11.25
N TRP A 123 32.85 -7.86 10.09
CA TRP A 123 32.79 -6.40 10.09
C TRP A 123 31.70 -5.97 11.07
N THR A 124 32.07 -5.09 11.99
CA THR A 124 31.22 -4.72 13.11
C THR A 124 30.98 -3.22 13.12
N TYR A 125 29.75 -2.84 13.20
CA TYR A 125 29.29 -1.45 13.26
C TYR A 125 28.67 -1.17 14.63
N ASP A 126 28.89 0.03 15.18
CA ASP A 126 28.15 0.45 16.35
C ASP A 126 26.67 0.77 16.02
N LEU A 127 25.86 1.08 17.04
CA LEU A 127 24.45 1.42 16.86
C LEU A 127 24.23 2.83 16.27
N ASP A 128 25.29 3.57 16.00
CA ASP A 128 25.29 4.80 15.21
C ASP A 128 25.78 4.57 13.76
N GLY A 129 26.06 3.29 13.39
CA GLY A 129 26.44 2.89 12.04
C GLY A 129 27.92 3.04 11.71
N ARG A 130 28.79 3.42 12.67
CA ARG A 130 30.22 3.57 12.44
C ARG A 130 30.91 2.20 12.41
N LEU A 131 31.85 2.00 11.49
CA LEU A 131 32.66 0.79 11.45
C LEU A 131 33.68 0.77 12.60
N ILE A 132 33.43 -0.05 13.62
CA ILE A 132 34.26 -0.13 14.83
C ILE A 132 35.28 -1.28 14.79
N ALA A 133 34.99 -2.36 14.02
CA ALA A 133 35.94 -3.46 13.83
C ALA A 133 35.83 -4.00 12.39
N ALA A 134 36.99 -4.23 11.77
CA ALA A 134 37.10 -4.85 10.45
C ALA A 134 38.38 -5.71 10.42
N PRO A 135 38.29 -7.02 10.68
CA PRO A 135 39.43 -7.92 10.68
C PRO A 135 40.23 -7.81 9.39
N ASN A 136 41.58 -7.81 9.52
CA ASN A 136 42.56 -7.62 8.44
C ASN A 136 42.60 -6.21 7.79
N LEU A 137 41.56 -5.36 7.88
CA LEU A 137 41.62 -3.99 7.35
C LEU A 137 42.65 -3.15 8.13
N THR A 138 42.87 -3.46 9.42
CA THR A 138 43.91 -2.81 10.25
C THR A 138 45.34 -2.97 9.76
N LYS A 139 45.59 -3.89 8.83
CA LYS A 139 46.85 -4.08 8.15
C LYS A 139 47.09 -3.06 7.02
N MET A 140 46.09 -2.25 6.69
CA MET A 140 46.12 -1.19 5.69
C MET A 140 46.07 0.15 6.43
N PRO A 141 47.22 0.84 6.62
CA PRO A 141 47.30 2.00 7.50
C PRO A 141 46.51 3.21 7.02
N ASP A 142 46.25 3.32 5.73
CA ASP A 142 45.69 4.52 5.10
C ASP A 142 44.17 4.39 4.83
N VAL A 143 43.48 3.39 5.43
CA VAL A 143 42.03 3.22 5.23
C VAL A 143 41.24 4.00 6.26
N ASP A 144 40.53 5.00 5.77
CA ASP A 144 39.54 5.72 6.57
C ASP A 144 38.29 4.85 6.81
N ARG A 145 38.06 4.48 8.06
CA ARG A 145 36.91 3.66 8.47
C ARG A 145 35.58 4.38 8.35
N GLU A 146 35.56 5.71 8.38
CA GLU A 146 34.33 6.48 8.24
C GLU A 146 33.73 6.30 6.83
N THR A 147 34.56 6.13 5.81
CA THR A 147 34.14 5.82 4.44
C THR A 147 33.33 4.53 4.35
N TYR A 148 33.53 3.59 5.27
CA TYR A 148 32.85 2.31 5.33
C TYR A 148 31.76 2.23 6.41
N ALA A 149 31.32 3.36 6.96
CA ALA A 149 30.14 3.42 7.82
C ALA A 149 28.89 2.96 7.07
N LEU A 150 27.87 2.49 7.79
CA LEU A 150 26.57 2.16 7.20
C LEU A 150 25.94 3.40 6.58
N VAL A 151 25.30 3.23 5.44
CA VAL A 151 24.56 4.30 4.76
C VAL A 151 23.31 4.62 5.58
N LYS A 152 23.09 5.90 5.84
CA LYS A 152 22.01 6.41 6.68
C LYS A 152 20.96 7.09 5.82
N PRO A 153 19.73 6.58 5.76
CA PRO A 153 18.58 7.33 5.28
C PRO A 153 18.32 8.57 6.16
N HIS A 154 17.56 9.52 5.64
CA HIS A 154 16.96 10.57 6.46
C HIS A 154 15.92 9.94 7.38
N VAL A 155 15.81 10.44 8.62
CA VAL A 155 14.90 9.91 9.65
C VAL A 155 14.16 11.07 10.32
N ARG A 156 12.86 10.88 10.55
CA ARG A 156 12.01 11.73 11.40
C ARG A 156 11.13 10.85 12.27
N GLU A 157 10.79 11.34 13.45
CA GLU A 157 9.72 10.77 14.29
C GLU A 157 8.52 11.73 14.25
N TYR A 158 7.35 11.25 13.85
CA TYR A 158 6.11 12.03 13.81
C TYR A 158 4.91 11.13 14.05
N LEU A 159 3.93 11.62 14.81
CA LEU A 159 2.72 10.88 15.23
C LEU A 159 3.04 9.51 15.87
N GLY A 160 4.20 9.39 16.54
CA GLY A 160 4.64 8.14 17.16
C GLY A 160 5.10 7.07 16.18
N TYR A 161 5.41 7.44 14.94
CA TYR A 161 6.00 6.59 13.92
C TYR A 161 7.36 7.10 13.45
N VAL A 162 8.18 6.19 12.98
CA VAL A 162 9.46 6.49 12.34
C VAL A 162 9.23 6.60 10.84
N TRP A 163 9.63 7.73 10.30
CA TRP A 163 9.60 8.03 8.87
C TRP A 163 11.01 8.04 8.33
N VAL A 164 11.21 7.46 7.15
CA VAL A 164 12.50 7.40 6.47
C VAL A 164 12.39 7.89 5.04
N CYS A 165 13.45 8.53 4.54
CA CYS A 165 13.58 8.87 3.12
C CYS A 165 14.99 8.48 2.67
N LEU A 166 15.06 7.74 1.54
CA LEU A 166 16.31 7.19 1.02
C LEU A 166 16.94 8.09 -0.04
N ALA A 167 16.25 9.16 -0.45
CA ALA A 167 16.82 10.13 -1.39
C ALA A 167 18.09 10.77 -0.82
N PRO A 168 19.07 11.13 -1.65
CA PRO A 168 20.22 11.91 -1.22
C PRO A 168 19.83 13.24 -0.58
N GLU A 169 18.83 13.91 -1.15
CA GLU A 169 18.18 15.11 -0.66
C GLU A 169 16.71 14.80 -0.43
N ALA A 170 16.30 14.72 0.84
CA ALA A 170 14.90 14.45 1.18
C ALA A 170 14.04 15.70 0.89
N PRO A 171 12.81 15.53 0.41
CA PRO A 171 11.82 16.60 0.42
C PRO A 171 11.65 17.15 1.84
N ASP A 172 11.27 18.42 1.96
CA ASP A 172 11.02 18.98 3.29
C ASP A 172 9.87 18.20 3.96
N PHE A 173 10.11 17.74 5.19
CA PHE A 173 9.17 16.90 5.93
C PHE A 173 7.90 17.66 6.29
N ASP A 174 8.08 18.92 6.71
CA ASP A 174 6.95 19.72 7.16
C ASP A 174 6.05 20.10 5.96
N ASP A 175 6.65 20.35 4.79
CA ASP A 175 5.87 20.62 3.57
C ASP A 175 5.05 19.40 3.12
N VAL A 176 5.66 18.20 3.06
CA VAL A 176 5.01 17.05 2.42
C VAL A 176 4.22 16.15 3.38
N VAL A 177 4.64 16.03 4.64
CA VAL A 177 3.97 15.16 5.62
C VAL A 177 3.05 15.97 6.53
N VAL A 178 3.57 17.01 7.18
CA VAL A 178 2.77 17.88 8.06
C VAL A 178 1.81 18.72 7.22
N GLY A 179 2.24 19.18 6.03
CA GLY A 179 1.42 19.89 5.07
C GLY A 179 0.20 19.08 4.61
N ALA A 180 0.34 17.76 4.37
CA ALA A 180 -0.79 16.91 4.01
C ALA A 180 -1.84 16.82 5.15
N VAL A 181 -1.40 16.80 6.40
CA VAL A 181 -2.29 16.86 7.58
C VAL A 181 -2.99 18.21 7.65
N ALA A 182 -2.23 19.30 7.46
CA ALA A 182 -2.77 20.66 7.48
C ALA A 182 -3.78 20.91 6.36
N GLU A 183 -3.47 20.46 5.14
CA GLU A 183 -4.37 20.55 3.99
C GLU A 183 -5.69 19.85 4.28
N ARG A 184 -5.64 18.68 4.91
CA ARG A 184 -6.84 17.89 5.16
C ARG A 184 -7.66 18.43 6.34
N LEU A 185 -7.02 18.81 7.46
CA LEU A 185 -7.72 19.29 8.66
C LEU A 185 -7.99 20.79 8.66
N GLY A 186 -7.40 21.56 7.74
CA GLY A 186 -7.44 23.03 7.74
C GLY A 186 -6.34 23.67 8.59
N ALA A 187 -5.76 22.94 9.54
CA ALA A 187 -4.59 23.34 10.33
C ALA A 187 -3.89 22.08 10.87
N ALA A 188 -2.57 22.09 10.85
CA ALA A 188 -1.78 20.92 11.30
C ALA A 188 -1.97 20.65 12.80
N GLU A 189 -2.13 21.70 13.60
CA GLU A 189 -2.26 21.62 15.06
C GLU A 189 -3.55 20.89 15.50
N LEU A 190 -4.53 20.74 14.63
CA LEU A 190 -5.76 20.01 14.97
C LEU A 190 -5.54 18.52 15.22
N ILE A 191 -4.44 17.94 14.71
CA ILE A 191 -4.07 16.55 15.02
C ILE A 191 -3.46 16.40 16.41
N ASP A 192 -2.91 17.48 16.99
CA ASP A 192 -2.24 17.44 18.28
C ASP A 192 -3.22 17.06 19.40
N GLY A 193 -4.50 17.42 19.25
CA GLY A 193 -5.57 17.05 20.20
C GLY A 193 -5.76 15.54 20.33
N TYR A 194 -5.44 14.79 19.29
CA TYR A 194 -5.50 13.31 19.30
C TYR A 194 -4.31 12.66 20.02
N ASP A 195 -3.23 13.40 20.26
CA ASP A 195 -2.02 12.92 20.94
C ASP A 195 -1.52 11.56 20.42
N VAL A 196 -1.54 11.37 19.10
CA VAL A 196 -1.33 10.08 18.40
C VAL A 196 -0.02 9.39 18.83
N ALA A 197 0.99 10.18 19.15
CA ALA A 197 2.29 9.66 19.58
C ALA A 197 2.22 8.88 20.89
N ASN A 198 1.34 9.27 21.80
CA ASN A 198 1.16 8.68 23.14
C ASN A 198 0.04 7.64 23.21
N LEU A 199 -0.77 7.50 22.15
CA LEU A 199 -1.72 6.40 22.07
C LEU A 199 -1.00 5.05 22.03
N LYS A 200 -1.65 3.99 22.50
CA LYS A 200 -1.14 2.61 22.45
C LYS A 200 -1.82 1.80 21.35
N VAL A 201 -1.05 0.93 20.71
CA VAL A 201 -1.62 -0.06 19.78
C VAL A 201 -2.45 -1.07 20.61
N GLY A 202 -3.75 -1.00 20.49
CA GLY A 202 -4.67 -1.98 21.08
C GLY A 202 -4.89 -3.17 20.14
N ARG A 203 -4.94 -2.91 18.85
CA ARG A 203 -5.05 -3.96 17.82
C ARG A 203 -4.16 -3.63 16.62
N ARG A 204 -3.46 -4.65 16.08
CA ARG A 204 -2.78 -4.59 14.78
C ARG A 204 -3.31 -5.71 13.91
N ILE A 205 -3.74 -5.40 12.70
CA ILE A 205 -4.14 -6.38 11.69
C ILE A 205 -3.29 -6.15 10.46
N VAL A 206 -2.79 -7.24 9.90
CA VAL A 206 -1.99 -7.22 8.66
C VAL A 206 -2.81 -7.88 7.56
N TYR A 207 -3.01 -7.16 6.47
CA TYR A 207 -3.73 -7.63 5.30
C TYR A 207 -2.74 -7.89 4.15
N ASP A 208 -2.88 -9.02 3.50
CA ASP A 208 -2.14 -9.39 2.28
C ASP A 208 -3.08 -9.20 1.08
N VAL A 209 -3.08 -8.00 0.53
CA VAL A 209 -4.02 -7.57 -0.53
C VAL A 209 -3.41 -7.86 -1.89
N LYS A 210 -4.11 -8.64 -2.70
CA LYS A 210 -3.69 -8.99 -4.07
C LYS A 210 -4.13 -7.94 -5.08
N ALA A 211 -3.68 -6.72 -4.81
CA ALA A 211 -3.92 -5.55 -5.63
C ALA A 211 -2.73 -4.59 -5.61
N ASN A 212 -2.63 -3.81 -6.68
CA ASN A 212 -1.68 -2.71 -6.78
C ASN A 212 -1.98 -1.66 -5.71
N TRP A 213 -0.95 -1.10 -5.10
CA TRP A 213 -1.06 -0.09 -4.06
C TRP A 213 -1.86 1.15 -4.47
N LYS A 214 -1.83 1.53 -5.76
CA LYS A 214 -2.60 2.68 -6.27
C LYS A 214 -4.10 2.42 -6.24
N LEU A 215 -4.55 1.20 -6.54
CA LEU A 215 -5.97 0.84 -6.42
C LEU A 215 -6.47 1.01 -4.98
N ILE A 216 -5.63 0.68 -3.99
CA ILE A 216 -5.96 0.84 -2.58
C ILE A 216 -6.00 2.34 -2.20
N VAL A 217 -5.05 3.14 -2.70
CA VAL A 217 -5.06 4.60 -2.47
C VAL A 217 -6.30 5.25 -3.08
N GLU A 218 -6.60 4.93 -4.32
CA GLU A 218 -7.75 5.47 -5.05
C GLU A 218 -9.06 5.14 -4.35
N ASN A 219 -9.23 3.87 -3.94
CA ASN A 219 -10.41 3.42 -3.20
C ASN A 219 -10.57 4.16 -1.87
N PHE A 220 -9.50 4.32 -1.08
CA PHE A 220 -9.55 5.03 0.19
C PHE A 220 -9.85 6.55 0.03
N MET A 221 -9.53 7.13 -1.11
CA MET A 221 -9.71 8.58 -1.33
C MET A 221 -11.13 8.98 -1.66
N GLU A 222 -12.02 8.06 -2.03
CA GLU A 222 -13.38 8.38 -2.48
C GLU A 222 -14.43 7.57 -1.70
N CYS A 223 -15.70 7.95 -1.82
CA CYS A 223 -16.83 7.26 -1.21
C CYS A 223 -18.00 7.05 -2.18
N TYR A 224 -17.75 7.11 -3.48
CA TYR A 224 -18.76 6.81 -4.50
C TYR A 224 -19.25 5.35 -4.43
N HIS A 225 -18.36 4.44 -3.97
CA HIS A 225 -18.67 3.03 -3.72
C HIS A 225 -19.36 2.76 -2.38
N CYS A 226 -19.26 3.67 -1.39
CA CYS A 226 -19.64 3.39 -0.01
C CYS A 226 -21.08 2.95 0.15
N ALA A 227 -22.04 3.60 -0.50
CA ALA A 227 -23.46 3.21 -0.45
C ALA A 227 -23.72 1.78 -0.96
N THR A 228 -22.84 1.25 -1.82
CA THR A 228 -23.01 -0.08 -2.41
C THR A 228 -22.27 -1.16 -1.64
N ILE A 229 -21.09 -0.83 -1.10
CA ILE A 229 -20.17 -1.82 -0.50
C ILE A 229 -20.23 -1.79 1.03
N HIS A 230 -20.47 -0.60 1.64
CA HIS A 230 -20.40 -0.38 3.08
C HIS A 230 -21.71 0.14 3.69
N PRO A 231 -22.81 -0.61 3.63
CA PRO A 231 -24.10 -0.12 4.17
C PRO A 231 -23.99 0.26 5.64
N GLU A 232 -23.25 -0.49 6.45
CA GLU A 232 -23.03 -0.20 7.87
C GLU A 232 -22.22 1.10 8.10
N LEU A 233 -21.26 1.40 7.25
CA LEU A 233 -20.51 2.66 7.34
C LEU A 233 -21.39 3.86 7.00
N THR A 234 -22.28 3.72 6.00
CA THR A 234 -23.19 4.79 5.60
C THR A 234 -24.32 5.02 6.61
N GLU A 235 -24.64 4.04 7.46
CA GLU A 235 -25.53 4.23 8.62
C GLU A 235 -24.86 5.07 9.71
N VAL A 236 -23.54 4.90 9.90
CA VAL A 236 -22.74 5.66 10.88
C VAL A 236 -22.37 7.05 10.35
N LEU A 237 -22.01 7.15 9.07
CA LEU A 237 -21.61 8.38 8.38
C LEU A 237 -22.53 8.63 7.17
N PRO A 238 -23.72 9.25 7.36
CA PRO A 238 -24.73 9.39 6.31
C PRO A 238 -24.25 10.14 5.07
N GLU A 239 -23.29 11.07 5.19
CA GLU A 239 -22.73 11.80 4.05
C GLU A 239 -22.11 10.86 3.01
N PHE A 240 -21.64 9.70 3.40
CA PHE A 240 -21.02 8.71 2.51
C PHE A 240 -22.05 7.99 1.63
N ALA A 241 -23.32 7.98 2.04
CA ALA A 241 -24.40 7.43 1.21
C ALA A 241 -24.65 8.22 -0.07
N ASP A 242 -24.32 9.52 -0.06
CA ASP A 242 -24.46 10.41 -1.22
C ASP A 242 -23.19 10.42 -2.11
N GLY A 243 -22.21 9.58 -1.83
CA GLY A 243 -20.93 9.51 -2.53
C GLY A 243 -20.00 10.71 -2.25
N MET A 244 -20.24 11.43 -1.17
CA MET A 244 -19.38 12.52 -0.73
C MET A 244 -18.15 11.94 -0.03
N ALA A 245 -16.98 12.13 -0.65
CA ALA A 245 -15.73 11.74 -0.01
C ALA A 245 -15.40 12.73 1.11
N ALA A 246 -15.08 12.22 2.28
CA ALA A 246 -14.60 13.04 3.41
C ALA A 246 -13.36 13.89 3.06
N GLN A 247 -12.69 13.59 1.95
CA GLN A 247 -11.45 14.24 1.53
C GLN A 247 -11.63 15.40 0.51
N VAL A 248 -12.86 15.71 0.10
CA VAL A 248 -13.10 16.71 -0.96
C VAL A 248 -12.89 18.14 -0.47
N PHE A 249 -13.14 18.42 0.81
CA PHE A 249 -13.08 19.76 1.36
C PHE A 249 -12.04 19.88 2.49
N VAL A 250 -11.22 20.91 2.41
CA VAL A 250 -10.26 21.26 3.46
C VAL A 250 -11.01 21.52 4.78
N GLY A 251 -10.55 20.91 5.86
CA GLY A 251 -11.14 21.06 7.19
C GLY A 251 -12.46 20.33 7.40
N HIS A 252 -13.02 19.70 6.37
CA HIS A 252 -14.28 18.97 6.50
C HIS A 252 -14.05 17.58 7.10
N GLY A 253 -14.75 17.25 8.15
CA GLY A 253 -14.90 15.89 8.68
C GLY A 253 -16.34 15.42 8.48
N ALA A 254 -16.53 14.16 8.11
CA ALA A 254 -17.86 13.57 7.97
C ALA A 254 -18.53 13.49 9.33
N GLU A 255 -19.75 14.04 9.43
CA GLU A 255 -20.50 14.08 10.68
C GLU A 255 -21.18 12.74 10.97
N PHE A 256 -21.14 12.30 12.23
CA PHE A 256 -21.89 11.12 12.66
C PHE A 256 -23.39 11.39 12.59
N GLY A 257 -24.17 10.35 12.22
CA GLY A 257 -25.63 10.43 12.23
C GLY A 257 -26.20 10.80 13.60
N ASP A 258 -27.40 11.42 13.61
CA ASP A 258 -28.03 11.95 14.83
C ASP A 258 -28.13 10.96 16.00
N GLN A 259 -28.29 9.66 15.71
CA GLN A 259 -28.43 8.60 16.71
C GLN A 259 -27.12 7.85 16.99
N VAL A 260 -26.04 8.20 16.30
CA VAL A 260 -24.73 7.55 16.42
C VAL A 260 -23.99 8.12 17.62
N GLN A 261 -23.56 7.24 18.52
CA GLN A 261 -22.83 7.58 19.75
C GLN A 261 -21.34 7.24 19.67
N GLY A 262 -20.94 6.34 18.76
CA GLY A 262 -19.56 5.91 18.58
C GLY A 262 -19.32 5.31 17.19
N PHE A 263 -18.05 5.12 16.86
CA PHE A 263 -17.62 4.54 15.59
C PHE A 263 -17.61 3.01 15.67
N THR A 264 -18.81 2.44 15.75
CA THR A 264 -19.09 1.00 15.86
C THR A 264 -20.12 0.59 14.79
N VAL A 265 -20.24 -0.71 14.49
CA VAL A 265 -21.12 -1.23 13.42
C VAL A 265 -22.58 -0.79 13.59
N ASP A 266 -23.06 -0.71 14.82
CA ASP A 266 -24.42 -0.33 15.16
C ASP A 266 -24.56 1.10 15.70
N GLY A 267 -23.49 1.89 15.62
CA GLY A 267 -23.45 3.26 16.13
C GLY A 267 -23.56 3.39 17.65
N SER A 268 -23.41 2.28 18.38
CA SER A 268 -23.45 2.29 19.85
C SER A 268 -22.26 3.03 20.46
N GLU A 269 -22.35 3.36 21.75
CA GLU A 269 -21.31 4.07 22.47
C GLU A 269 -19.96 3.34 22.36
N GLY A 270 -18.93 4.11 21.96
CA GLY A 270 -17.56 3.63 21.83
C GLY A 270 -16.81 3.58 23.16
N LEU A 271 -15.49 3.73 23.07
CA LEU A 271 -14.59 3.78 24.22
C LEU A 271 -14.44 5.21 24.76
N ASP A 272 -13.57 5.37 25.78
CA ASP A 272 -13.30 6.68 26.36
C ASP A 272 -12.78 7.66 25.29
N ARG A 273 -13.39 8.84 25.25
CA ARG A 273 -13.02 9.92 24.32
C ARG A 273 -11.60 10.40 24.54
N ILE A 274 -10.90 10.74 23.47
CA ILE A 274 -9.58 11.37 23.54
C ILE A 274 -9.72 12.78 24.11
N PRO A 275 -9.09 13.11 25.26
CA PRO A 275 -9.41 14.33 26.00
C PRO A 275 -9.02 15.64 25.31
N GLY A 276 -8.09 15.58 24.34
CA GLY A 276 -7.51 16.77 23.70
C GLY A 276 -8.25 17.25 22.46
N ILE A 277 -9.22 16.48 21.94
CA ILE A 277 -9.97 16.84 20.73
C ILE A 277 -10.98 17.98 21.02
N THR A 278 -11.31 18.74 19.98
CA THR A 278 -12.31 19.82 20.07
C THR A 278 -13.73 19.25 20.08
N GLU A 279 -14.71 20.07 20.52
CA GLU A 279 -16.12 19.72 20.48
C GLU A 279 -16.61 19.37 19.06
N ASP A 280 -16.05 20.02 18.03
CA ASP A 280 -16.36 19.72 16.63
C ASP A 280 -15.78 18.36 16.22
N GLN A 281 -14.54 18.06 16.61
CA GLN A 281 -13.90 16.78 16.33
C GLN A 281 -14.57 15.60 17.05
N ASP A 282 -15.22 15.84 18.19
CA ASP A 282 -15.94 14.81 18.95
C ASP A 282 -17.16 14.23 18.22
N ARG A 283 -17.56 14.87 17.10
CA ARG A 283 -18.71 14.43 16.30
C ARG A 283 -18.37 14.09 14.88
N ARG A 284 -17.08 14.01 14.53
CA ARG A 284 -16.64 13.87 13.16
C ARG A 284 -15.60 12.77 12.96
N TYR A 285 -15.65 12.21 11.78
CA TYR A 285 -14.63 11.34 11.22
C TYR A 285 -13.77 12.11 10.23
N TYR A 286 -12.47 11.97 10.31
CA TYR A 286 -11.53 12.53 9.33
C TYR A 286 -10.68 11.43 8.70
N ALA A 287 -10.55 11.45 7.37
CA ALA A 287 -9.64 10.61 6.63
C ALA A 287 -8.50 11.45 6.06
N ILE A 288 -7.26 11.05 6.27
CA ILE A 288 -6.05 11.76 5.82
C ILE A 288 -5.21 10.78 5.00
N THR A 289 -4.81 11.21 3.79
CA THR A 289 -3.85 10.46 2.96
C THR A 289 -2.52 11.19 2.97
N ILE A 290 -1.45 10.50 3.38
CA ILE A 290 -0.07 10.98 3.28
C ILE A 290 0.69 10.08 2.31
N LYS A 291 0.98 10.63 1.15
CA LYS A 291 1.72 9.90 0.11
C LYS A 291 3.15 9.58 0.55
N PRO A 292 3.73 8.42 0.22
CA PRO A 292 3.12 7.39 -0.64
C PRO A 292 2.33 6.31 0.10
N ASN A 293 2.42 6.16 1.44
CA ASN A 293 2.07 4.89 2.06
C ASN A 293 1.21 4.95 3.32
N VAL A 294 0.58 6.08 3.63
CA VAL A 294 -0.16 6.23 4.90
C VAL A 294 -1.58 6.71 4.69
N PHE A 295 -2.53 6.06 5.40
CA PHE A 295 -3.85 6.59 5.68
C PHE A 295 -4.06 6.72 7.17
N ILE A 296 -4.70 7.80 7.60
CA ILE A 296 -5.07 8.04 9.00
C ILE A 296 -6.55 8.28 9.06
N ASN A 297 -7.23 7.57 9.95
CA ASN A 297 -8.62 7.83 10.28
C ASN A 297 -8.68 8.32 11.72
N LEU A 298 -9.22 9.51 11.89
CA LEU A 298 -9.39 10.12 13.20
C LEU A 298 -10.86 10.01 13.60
N VAL A 299 -11.11 9.35 14.71
CA VAL A 299 -12.42 9.28 15.36
C VAL A 299 -12.29 9.67 16.83
N PRO A 300 -13.38 9.98 17.55
CA PRO A 300 -13.28 10.62 18.86
C PRO A 300 -12.60 9.80 19.95
N ASP A 301 -12.60 8.48 19.87
CA ASP A 301 -12.11 7.56 20.90
C ASP A 301 -10.88 6.76 20.51
N HIS A 302 -10.49 6.79 19.22
CA HIS A 302 -9.30 6.11 18.74
C HIS A 302 -8.78 6.69 17.41
N VAL A 303 -7.60 6.26 17.00
CA VAL A 303 -7.02 6.59 15.70
C VAL A 303 -6.67 5.29 14.97
N ILE A 304 -6.99 5.22 13.67
CA ILE A 304 -6.63 4.08 12.84
C ILE A 304 -5.54 4.52 11.87
N MET A 305 -4.41 3.83 11.88
CA MET A 305 -3.24 4.14 11.06
C MET A 305 -2.94 2.99 10.12
N HIS A 306 -3.11 3.20 8.82
CA HIS A 306 -2.74 2.24 7.79
C HIS A 306 -1.38 2.59 7.21
N ARG A 307 -0.53 1.58 7.03
CA ARG A 307 0.75 1.68 6.34
C ARG A 307 0.81 0.64 5.24
N MET A 308 1.03 1.09 4.02
CA MET A 308 1.10 0.23 2.84
C MET A 308 2.54 -0.10 2.50
N PHE A 309 2.79 -1.36 2.17
CA PHE A 309 4.07 -1.89 1.74
C PHE A 309 3.87 -2.61 0.40
N PRO A 310 4.01 -1.90 -0.74
CA PRO A 310 3.90 -2.51 -2.06
C PRO A 310 5.02 -3.52 -2.29
N VAL A 311 4.69 -4.80 -2.50
CA VAL A 311 5.67 -5.90 -2.66
C VAL A 311 5.76 -6.44 -4.08
N ALA A 312 4.71 -6.25 -4.88
CA ALA A 312 4.66 -6.62 -6.30
C ALA A 312 3.67 -5.69 -7.03
N PRO A 313 3.67 -5.65 -8.37
CA PRO A 313 2.68 -4.86 -9.12
C PRO A 313 1.24 -5.18 -8.76
N ASP A 314 0.97 -6.39 -8.32
CA ASP A 314 -0.34 -6.95 -8.01
C ASP A 314 -0.47 -7.39 -6.54
N ARG A 315 0.39 -6.87 -5.64
CA ARG A 315 0.34 -7.25 -4.23
C ARG A 315 0.86 -6.16 -3.32
N THR A 316 0.07 -5.83 -2.32
CA THR A 316 0.41 -4.86 -1.28
C THR A 316 0.12 -5.44 0.11
N ILE A 317 1.07 -5.32 1.03
CA ILE A 317 0.82 -5.60 2.44
C ILE A 317 0.33 -4.31 3.10
N VAL A 318 -0.78 -4.38 3.83
CA VAL A 318 -1.31 -3.25 4.59
C VAL A 318 -1.27 -3.61 6.07
N GLU A 319 -0.48 -2.87 6.85
CA GLU A 319 -0.50 -2.95 8.31
C GLU A 319 -1.42 -1.87 8.85
N CYS A 320 -2.42 -2.27 9.60
CA CYS A 320 -3.41 -1.39 10.18
C CYS A 320 -3.32 -1.44 11.70
N ASP A 321 -3.02 -0.29 12.33
CA ASP A 321 -2.94 -0.12 13.79
C ASP A 321 -4.17 0.64 14.28
N TRP A 322 -4.92 0.08 15.24
CA TRP A 322 -5.92 0.78 16.05
C TRP A 322 -5.25 1.28 17.32
N LEU A 323 -5.23 2.58 17.50
CA LEU A 323 -4.52 3.28 18.57
C LEU A 323 -5.52 3.87 19.56
N TYR A 324 -5.36 3.54 20.84
CA TYR A 324 -6.27 3.95 21.91
C TYR A 324 -5.53 4.65 23.03
N LEU A 325 -6.28 5.33 23.90
CA LEU A 325 -5.74 5.85 25.14
C LEU A 325 -5.01 4.75 25.93
N PRO A 326 -3.88 5.07 26.58
CA PRO A 326 -3.16 4.11 27.42
C PRO A 326 -4.05 3.43 28.48
N SER A 327 -4.98 4.17 29.09
CA SER A 327 -5.94 3.63 30.07
C SER A 327 -6.78 2.51 29.49
N VAL A 328 -7.33 2.69 28.29
CA VAL A 328 -8.18 1.69 27.60
C VAL A 328 -7.43 0.38 27.39
N VAL A 329 -6.16 0.48 26.91
CA VAL A 329 -5.34 -0.71 26.63
C VAL A 329 -4.84 -1.37 27.92
N ASP A 330 -4.36 -0.57 28.89
CA ASP A 330 -3.77 -1.08 30.14
C ASP A 330 -4.81 -1.71 31.08
N GLU A 331 -6.06 -1.24 31.05
CA GLU A 331 -7.19 -1.82 31.77
C GLU A 331 -7.75 -3.08 31.08
N GLY A 332 -7.28 -3.39 29.85
CA GLY A 332 -7.76 -4.54 29.09
C GLY A 332 -9.22 -4.44 28.67
N ARG A 333 -9.68 -3.21 28.31
CA ARG A 333 -11.02 -2.99 27.79
C ARG A 333 -11.26 -3.80 26.52
N ASP A 334 -12.49 -4.20 26.29
CA ASP A 334 -12.88 -4.88 25.06
C ASP A 334 -12.86 -3.87 23.89
N LEU A 335 -12.08 -4.19 22.85
CA LEU A 335 -11.87 -3.37 21.67
C LEU A 335 -12.65 -3.86 20.44
N ASP A 336 -13.27 -5.03 20.53
CA ASP A 336 -13.81 -5.71 19.35
C ASP A 336 -14.86 -4.87 18.63
N ALA A 337 -15.76 -4.21 19.35
CA ALA A 337 -16.80 -3.37 18.74
C ALA A 337 -16.22 -2.17 17.97
N SER A 338 -15.16 -1.53 18.50
CA SER A 338 -14.51 -0.38 17.86
C SER A 338 -13.59 -0.76 16.69
N VAL A 339 -13.11 -2.01 16.70
CA VAL A 339 -12.27 -2.56 15.60
C VAL A 339 -13.15 -3.05 14.46
N GLU A 340 -14.28 -3.71 14.75
CA GLU A 340 -15.09 -4.47 13.81
C GLU A 340 -15.57 -3.64 12.61
N LEU A 341 -16.05 -2.42 12.83
CA LEU A 341 -16.58 -1.59 11.75
C LEU A 341 -15.51 -1.38 10.66
N PHE A 342 -14.36 -0.82 11.02
CA PHE A 342 -13.35 -0.49 10.02
C PHE A 342 -12.55 -1.71 9.54
N HIS A 343 -12.49 -2.77 10.33
CA HIS A 343 -11.97 -4.06 9.87
C HIS A 343 -12.84 -4.64 8.74
N ARG A 344 -14.16 -4.57 8.86
CA ARG A 344 -15.11 -4.99 7.85
C ARG A 344 -15.02 -4.12 6.60
N VAL A 345 -14.98 -2.79 6.77
CA VAL A 345 -14.77 -1.84 5.68
C VAL A 345 -13.48 -2.18 4.92
N ASN A 346 -12.35 -2.35 5.62
CA ASN A 346 -11.09 -2.74 5.00
C ASN A 346 -11.21 -4.04 4.17
N GLN A 347 -11.90 -5.06 4.69
CA GLN A 347 -12.08 -6.32 3.96
C GLN A 347 -12.92 -6.16 2.70
N GLN A 348 -13.99 -5.37 2.76
CA GLN A 348 -14.85 -5.07 1.62
C GLN A 348 -14.11 -4.27 0.55
N ASP A 349 -13.31 -3.27 0.94
CA ASP A 349 -12.48 -2.46 0.06
C ASP A 349 -11.39 -3.28 -0.63
N PHE A 350 -10.69 -4.11 0.13
CA PHE A 350 -9.64 -4.95 -0.42
C PHE A 350 -10.21 -6.00 -1.38
N ASP A 351 -11.39 -6.57 -1.10
CA ASP A 351 -12.09 -7.47 -2.02
C ASP A 351 -12.45 -6.77 -3.34
N ALA A 352 -12.88 -5.51 -3.28
CA ALA A 352 -13.13 -4.69 -4.47
C ALA A 352 -11.84 -4.41 -5.27
N CYS A 353 -10.76 -4.01 -4.59
CA CYS A 353 -9.45 -3.78 -5.22
C CYS A 353 -8.90 -5.06 -5.86
N GLU A 354 -9.00 -6.21 -5.18
CA GLU A 354 -8.56 -7.51 -5.70
C GLU A 354 -9.35 -7.95 -6.94
N ARG A 355 -10.62 -7.55 -7.06
CA ARG A 355 -11.43 -7.78 -8.26
C ARG A 355 -11.08 -6.86 -9.41
N CYS A 356 -10.66 -5.63 -9.12
CA CYS A 356 -10.19 -4.69 -10.14
C CYS A 356 -8.85 -5.12 -10.75
N GLN A 357 -7.92 -5.63 -9.93
CA GLN A 357 -6.55 -5.94 -10.33
C GLN A 357 -6.41 -6.77 -11.61
N PRO A 358 -7.09 -7.91 -11.81
CA PRO A 358 -6.96 -8.69 -13.03
C PRO A 358 -7.43 -7.96 -14.29
N ALA A 359 -8.40 -7.06 -14.15
CA ALA A 359 -8.96 -6.31 -15.26
C ALA A 359 -8.05 -5.19 -15.75
N MET A 360 -7.11 -4.73 -14.94
CA MET A 360 -6.15 -3.68 -15.30
C MET A 360 -5.25 -4.09 -16.48
N GLY A 361 -4.95 -5.37 -16.63
CA GLY A 361 -4.24 -5.92 -17.80
C GLY A 361 -5.07 -6.04 -19.07
N SER A 362 -6.37 -5.75 -19.04
CA SER A 362 -7.25 -5.86 -20.19
C SER A 362 -6.95 -4.79 -21.24
N ARG A 363 -6.97 -5.19 -22.52
CA ARG A 363 -6.87 -4.24 -23.64
C ARG A 363 -8.01 -3.22 -23.68
N VAL A 364 -9.15 -3.53 -23.05
CA VAL A 364 -10.29 -2.60 -22.95
C VAL A 364 -9.97 -1.47 -21.99
N TYR A 365 -9.11 -1.73 -20.99
CA TYR A 365 -8.66 -0.76 -20.00
C TYR A 365 -7.26 -0.18 -20.29
N ALA A 366 -6.73 -0.41 -21.51
CA ALA A 366 -5.41 0.07 -21.89
C ALA A 366 -5.25 1.59 -21.83
N ASP A 367 -6.34 2.31 -22.02
CA ASP A 367 -6.40 3.79 -21.94
C ASP A 367 -7.02 4.29 -20.62
N GLY A 368 -7.24 3.38 -19.67
CA GLY A 368 -7.92 3.68 -18.41
C GLY A 368 -9.43 3.73 -18.54
N GLY A 369 -10.08 4.16 -17.47
CA GLY A 369 -11.51 4.44 -17.32
C GLY A 369 -11.78 5.92 -17.16
N VAL A 370 -12.80 6.25 -16.38
CA VAL A 370 -13.21 7.64 -16.10
C VAL A 370 -13.50 7.82 -14.62
N LEU A 371 -13.17 8.97 -14.08
CA LEU A 371 -13.57 9.41 -12.75
C LEU A 371 -14.87 10.20 -12.86
N THR A 372 -15.83 9.90 -12.02
CA THR A 372 -17.06 10.70 -11.89
C THR A 372 -16.78 12.01 -11.15
N PRO A 373 -17.68 13.01 -11.17
CA PRO A 373 -17.44 14.27 -10.46
C PRO A 373 -17.11 14.12 -8.97
N SER A 374 -17.66 13.11 -8.28
CA SER A 374 -17.36 12.84 -6.87
C SER A 374 -15.95 12.28 -6.63
N GLU A 375 -15.29 11.77 -7.68
CA GLU A 375 -13.96 11.18 -7.65
C GLU A 375 -12.87 12.11 -8.22
N HIS A 376 -13.21 13.31 -8.69
CA HIS A 376 -12.28 14.21 -9.39
C HIS A 376 -11.00 14.53 -8.62
N HIS A 377 -11.05 14.51 -7.28
CA HIS A 377 -9.89 14.75 -6.43
C HIS A 377 -8.81 13.63 -6.53
N ILE A 378 -9.18 12.41 -6.98
CA ILE A 378 -8.23 11.35 -7.32
C ILE A 378 -7.30 11.78 -8.46
N GLY A 379 -7.77 12.66 -9.35
CA GLY A 379 -6.97 13.21 -10.43
C GLY A 379 -5.64 13.81 -9.95
N ALA A 380 -5.64 14.50 -8.82
CA ALA A 380 -4.42 15.06 -8.22
C ALA A 380 -3.43 13.99 -7.76
N PHE A 381 -3.91 12.81 -7.31
CA PHE A 381 -3.06 11.67 -7.03
C PHE A 381 -2.50 11.06 -8.32
N HIS A 382 -3.32 10.95 -9.37
CA HIS A 382 -2.86 10.48 -10.68
C HIS A 382 -1.77 11.40 -11.26
N ASP A 383 -1.96 12.70 -11.19
CA ASP A 383 -0.98 13.69 -11.65
C ASP A 383 0.33 13.54 -10.87
N TRP A 384 0.26 13.37 -9.55
CA TRP A 384 1.44 13.11 -8.74
C TRP A 384 2.18 11.81 -9.15
N VAL A 385 1.47 10.74 -9.50
CA VAL A 385 2.08 9.50 -10.03
C VAL A 385 2.74 9.77 -11.39
N LEU A 386 2.05 10.46 -12.30
CA LEU A 386 2.52 10.79 -13.65
C LEU A 386 3.76 11.70 -13.62
N ASP A 387 3.83 12.64 -12.69
CA ASP A 387 4.98 13.53 -12.51
C ASP A 387 6.27 12.75 -12.19
N HIS A 388 6.15 11.58 -11.54
CA HIS A 388 7.30 10.78 -11.13
C HIS A 388 7.63 9.63 -12.08
N VAL A 389 6.60 8.97 -12.65
CA VAL A 389 6.78 7.75 -13.45
C VAL A 389 6.05 7.76 -14.79
N GLY A 390 5.61 8.94 -15.24
CA GLY A 390 4.88 9.11 -16.52
C GLY A 390 5.58 8.53 -17.73
N PRO A 391 6.89 8.74 -17.94
CA PRO A 391 7.61 8.16 -19.08
C PRO A 391 7.57 6.62 -19.13
N GLU A 392 7.62 5.94 -17.99
CA GLU A 392 7.52 4.48 -17.90
C GLU A 392 6.09 4.02 -18.20
N ILE A 393 5.10 4.77 -17.73
CA ILE A 393 3.68 4.51 -18.02
C ILE A 393 3.41 4.66 -19.52
N ASP A 394 3.92 5.71 -20.18
CA ASP A 394 3.77 5.92 -21.60
C ASP A 394 4.42 4.79 -22.43
N HIS A 395 5.60 4.33 -22.01
CA HIS A 395 6.27 3.20 -22.63
C HIS A 395 5.46 1.91 -22.49
N ALA A 396 5.01 1.59 -21.28
CA ALA A 396 4.21 0.41 -21.00
C ALA A 396 2.85 0.43 -21.72
N ARG A 397 2.20 1.61 -21.79
CA ARG A 397 0.95 1.83 -22.52
C ARG A 397 1.08 1.55 -24.01
N ALA A 398 2.19 1.98 -24.62
CA ALA A 398 2.46 1.71 -26.02
C ALA A 398 2.60 0.20 -26.28
N ALA A 399 3.16 -0.56 -25.34
CA ALA A 399 3.27 -2.02 -25.43
C ALA A 399 1.93 -2.75 -25.18
N GLN A 400 1.08 -2.23 -24.29
CA GLN A 400 -0.23 -2.80 -24.00
C GLN A 400 -1.24 -2.59 -25.15
N ARG A 401 -1.13 -1.48 -25.86
CA ARG A 401 -1.88 -1.24 -27.10
C ARG A 401 -1.32 -2.17 -28.17
N VAL A 402 -1.93 -3.35 -28.31
CA VAL A 402 -1.68 -4.22 -29.47
C VAL A 402 -2.01 -3.39 -30.72
N PRO A 403 -1.10 -3.27 -31.70
CA PRO A 403 -1.43 -2.65 -32.97
C PRO A 403 -2.71 -3.33 -33.48
N GLU A 404 -3.73 -2.55 -33.84
CA GLU A 404 -4.87 -3.09 -34.56
C GLU A 404 -4.30 -3.91 -35.72
N ARG A 405 -4.19 -5.21 -35.55
CA ARG A 405 -4.10 -6.08 -36.71
C ARG A 405 -5.38 -5.79 -37.45
N ILE A 406 -5.27 -5.08 -38.57
CA ILE A 406 -6.32 -5.01 -39.58
C ILE A 406 -6.70 -6.45 -39.79
N VAL A 407 -7.80 -6.89 -39.14
CA VAL A 407 -8.46 -8.14 -39.50
C VAL A 407 -8.88 -7.84 -40.93
N PRO A 408 -8.30 -8.48 -41.96
CA PRO A 408 -8.74 -8.24 -43.31
C PRO A 408 -10.24 -8.50 -43.29
N ALA A 409 -11.01 -7.48 -43.70
CA ALA A 409 -12.44 -7.60 -43.79
C ALA A 409 -12.66 -8.95 -44.46
N ARG A 410 -13.31 -9.91 -43.77
CA ARG A 410 -13.67 -11.19 -44.38
C ARG A 410 -14.37 -10.83 -45.65
N ALA A 411 -13.72 -11.08 -46.78
CA ALA A 411 -14.35 -10.93 -48.10
C ALA A 411 -15.69 -11.62 -47.98
N GLY A 412 -16.78 -10.84 -48.08
CA GLY A 412 -18.11 -11.33 -47.80
C GLY A 412 -18.36 -12.53 -48.70
N LEU A 413 -18.47 -13.70 -48.11
CA LEU A 413 -19.05 -14.84 -48.80
C LEU A 413 -20.47 -14.41 -49.22
N SER A 414 -20.67 -14.27 -50.52
CA SER A 414 -21.97 -13.91 -51.08
C SER A 414 -23.01 -14.92 -50.60
N VAL A 415 -24.24 -14.45 -50.46
CA VAL A 415 -25.37 -15.29 -50.02
C VAL A 415 -25.54 -16.54 -50.93
N HIS A 416 -24.96 -16.55 -52.15
CA HIS A 416 -24.99 -17.66 -53.07
C HIS A 416 -24.06 -18.84 -52.70
N ASP A 417 -23.02 -18.64 -51.90
CA ASP A 417 -22.10 -19.72 -51.50
C ASP A 417 -22.61 -20.53 -50.30
N ARG A 418 -23.64 -20.06 -49.60
CA ARG A 418 -24.26 -20.80 -48.49
C ARG A 418 -25.27 -21.88 -48.92
N GLN A 419 -25.73 -21.86 -50.17
CA GLN A 419 -26.71 -22.85 -50.67
C GLN A 419 -26.09 -24.11 -51.29
N ARG A 420 -24.75 -24.13 -51.54
CA ARG A 420 -24.08 -25.31 -52.11
C ARG A 420 -23.49 -26.27 -51.07
N ALA A 421 -23.42 -25.91 -49.80
CA ALA A 421 -22.84 -26.75 -48.74
C ALA A 421 -23.88 -27.72 -48.08
N ALA A 422 -25.14 -27.70 -48.48
CA ALA A 422 -26.22 -28.46 -47.82
C ALA A 422 -26.65 -29.73 -48.55
N VAL A 423 -25.99 -30.15 -49.63
CA VAL A 423 -26.32 -31.39 -50.33
C VAL A 423 -25.03 -32.16 -50.61
N HIS A 424 -24.57 -32.93 -49.67
CA HIS A 424 -23.91 -34.23 -49.78
C HIS A 424 -23.56 -34.77 -48.41
N GLY A 425 -24.46 -35.60 -47.87
CA GLY A 425 -24.17 -36.47 -46.77
C GLY A 425 -23.28 -37.62 -47.24
N GLY A 426 -22.27 -37.96 -46.47
CA GLY A 426 -21.42 -39.11 -46.71
C GLY A 426 -20.59 -39.43 -45.47
N THR A 427 -20.95 -40.53 -44.85
CA THR A 427 -20.29 -41.23 -43.73
C THR A 427 -18.83 -41.56 -44.02
N GLY A 428 -17.93 -41.37 -43.04
CA GLY A 428 -16.57 -41.91 -43.12
C GLY A 428 -15.64 -41.50 -41.95
N LYS A 429 -15.46 -42.44 -41.07
CA LYS A 429 -14.33 -42.79 -40.16
C LYS A 429 -13.24 -41.74 -39.81
N ALA A 430 -13.00 -41.65 -38.49
CA ALA A 430 -11.85 -41.04 -37.83
C ALA A 430 -10.52 -41.46 -38.44
N ALA A 431 -9.63 -40.50 -38.60
CA ALA A 431 -8.17 -40.68 -38.66
C ALA A 431 -7.52 -39.67 -37.73
N GLU A 432 -6.77 -40.18 -36.77
CA GLU A 432 -5.81 -39.43 -35.92
C GLU A 432 -4.69 -38.94 -36.80
N GLU A 433 -4.45 -37.65 -36.78
CA GLU A 433 -3.23 -37.07 -37.37
C GLU A 433 -2.36 -36.53 -36.22
N VAL A 434 -1.25 -37.24 -36.01
CA VAL A 434 -0.17 -36.85 -35.10
C VAL A 434 0.68 -35.79 -35.80
N VAL A 435 0.67 -34.57 -35.29
CA VAL A 435 1.57 -33.53 -35.75
C VAL A 435 2.79 -33.52 -34.82
N ALA A 436 3.96 -33.87 -35.38
CA ALA A 436 5.24 -33.78 -34.75
C ALA A 436 5.66 -32.31 -34.58
N VAL A 437 6.12 -31.96 -33.36
CA VAL A 437 6.76 -30.69 -33.03
C VAL A 437 8.27 -30.87 -33.20
N PRO A 438 9.00 -29.98 -33.91
CA PRO A 438 10.45 -30.03 -33.94
C PRO A 438 11.03 -29.47 -32.62
N THR A 439 11.98 -30.21 -32.08
CA THR A 439 12.91 -29.75 -31.05
C THR A 439 14.08 -29.05 -31.71
N ASP A 440 14.34 -27.80 -31.28
CA ASP A 440 15.67 -27.20 -31.47
C ASP A 440 16.23 -26.85 -30.10
N ASP A 441 17.38 -27.45 -29.80
CA ASP A 441 18.29 -27.12 -28.73
C ASP A 441 19.00 -25.79 -29.07
N ASP A 442 19.14 -24.88 -28.11
CA ASP A 442 20.42 -24.37 -27.61
C ASP A 442 20.25 -23.20 -26.61
N ALA A 443 20.91 -23.42 -25.47
CA ALA A 443 21.63 -22.49 -24.60
C ALA A 443 20.94 -21.25 -24.02
N ASN A 444 20.53 -21.22 -22.76
CA ASN A 444 21.37 -20.60 -21.73
C ASN A 444 20.79 -20.76 -20.32
N ALA A 445 21.67 -20.98 -19.36
CA ALA A 445 21.38 -21.27 -17.96
C ALA A 445 20.82 -20.06 -17.23
N ALA A 446 19.68 -20.23 -16.56
CA ALA A 446 19.26 -19.39 -15.45
C ALA A 446 18.62 -20.26 -14.35
N SER A 447 19.10 -20.03 -13.19
CA SER A 447 18.96 -20.72 -11.92
C SER A 447 17.55 -21.20 -11.57
N ARG A 448 17.41 -22.48 -11.29
CA ARG A 448 16.22 -23.08 -10.68
C ARG A 448 16.19 -22.77 -9.20
N PHE A 449 15.19 -22.01 -8.76
CA PHE A 449 14.76 -22.03 -7.37
C PHE A 449 13.70 -23.14 -7.21
N VAL A 450 14.02 -24.12 -6.37
CA VAL A 450 13.08 -25.17 -5.96
C VAL A 450 12.20 -24.59 -4.86
N VAL A 451 10.94 -24.37 -5.17
CA VAL A 451 9.91 -24.09 -4.16
C VAL A 451 9.40 -25.43 -3.66
N VAL A 452 9.73 -25.79 -2.42
CA VAL A 452 9.15 -26.94 -1.74
C VAL A 452 7.78 -26.54 -1.21
N ALA A 453 6.73 -26.99 -1.86
CA ALA A 453 5.37 -26.89 -1.37
C ALA A 453 5.17 -27.89 -0.23
N GLN A 454 4.82 -27.42 0.97
CA GLN A 454 4.29 -28.28 2.03
C GLN A 454 2.79 -28.50 1.82
N PRO A 455 2.27 -29.70 2.08
CA PRO A 455 0.86 -30.01 1.85
C PRO A 455 -0.03 -29.35 2.92
N VAL A 456 -1.07 -28.69 2.45
CA VAL A 456 -2.18 -28.17 3.27
C VAL A 456 -2.88 -29.36 3.93
N ARG A 457 -2.94 -29.37 5.26
CA ARG A 457 -3.77 -30.32 6.02
C ARG A 457 -5.22 -29.85 5.96
N ASP A 458 -6.03 -30.70 5.37
CA ASP A 458 -7.49 -30.64 5.34
C ASP A 458 -8.03 -30.66 6.79
N ARG A 459 -8.80 -29.63 7.18
CA ARG A 459 -9.49 -29.53 8.46
C ARG A 459 -10.99 -29.58 8.21
N ASP A 460 -11.49 -30.75 7.81
CA ASP A 460 -12.91 -31.10 7.91
C ASP A 460 -13.06 -32.58 8.24
N ALA A 461 -12.96 -32.89 9.54
CA ALA A 461 -13.46 -34.14 10.08
C ALA A 461 -14.21 -33.84 11.38
N ARG A 462 -15.53 -33.94 11.34
CA ARG A 462 -16.41 -33.94 12.52
C ARG A 462 -16.16 -35.20 13.34
N PRO A 463 -16.18 -35.18 14.66
CA PRO A 463 -16.18 -36.38 15.49
C PRO A 463 -17.58 -36.94 15.63
N GLU A 464 -17.74 -38.24 15.41
CA GLU A 464 -18.89 -39.03 15.85
C GLU A 464 -18.77 -39.41 17.34
N PRO A 465 -19.90 -39.61 18.07
CA PRO A 465 -19.92 -39.83 19.51
C PRO A 465 -19.92 -41.31 19.91
N GLY A 466 -19.20 -41.63 20.94
CA GLY A 466 -19.54 -42.76 21.82
C GLY A 466 -18.53 -43.86 21.97
N SER A 467 -17.85 -43.96 23.12
CA SER A 467 -18.07 -45.02 24.10
C SER A 467 -17.06 -44.88 25.28
N VAL A 468 -17.63 -44.96 26.45
CA VAL A 468 -17.00 -44.94 27.78
C VAL A 468 -16.41 -46.28 28.11
N SER A 469 -15.20 -46.33 28.68
CA SER A 469 -14.67 -47.23 29.73
C SER A 469 -13.17 -46.94 29.86
N GLY A 470 -12.52 -46.56 30.95
CA GLY A 470 -12.58 -47.13 32.27
C GLY A 470 -11.19 -47.47 32.70
N GLN A 471 -10.74 -46.94 33.88
CA GLN A 471 -9.64 -47.37 34.73
C GLN A 471 -8.19 -46.94 34.40
N LEU A 472 -7.62 -46.05 35.20
CA LEU A 472 -6.86 -46.17 36.49
C LEU A 472 -5.44 -46.75 36.38
N ASP A 473 -4.55 -46.02 37.03
CA ASP A 473 -3.28 -46.37 37.69
C ASP A 473 -1.96 -46.19 36.90
N ALA A 474 -1.19 -45.25 37.24
CA ALA A 474 0.02 -45.08 38.03
C ALA A 474 0.71 -43.76 37.72
#